data_21c673d89cf4769c00b9f8e5444869b4
#
_entry.id   21c673d89cf4769c00b9f8e5444869b4
#
_cell.length_a   1.000
_cell.length_b   1.000
_cell.length_c   1.000
_cell.angle_alpha   90.00
_cell.angle_beta   90.00
_cell.angle_gamma   90.00
#
_symmetry.space_group_name_H-M   'P 1'
#
loop_
_entity.id
_entity.type
_entity.pdbx_description
1 polymer ?
#
loop_
_entity_poly.entity_id
_entity_poly.type
_entity_poly.pdbx_seq_one_letter_code
_entity_poly.pdbx_strand_id
1 'polypeptide(L)'
;MKEKKNEEWDDIALLDPYHDSMENGRSEGMSRGHEAGYRDGFALGRMKALEIGVELGYMESITKEILELICNNNKISDEEMEIEPGFQSSLLKNKSRLEKIQKGFIGLQTMIDDFPSPDDIFQESQTTKIDISERMQRIRTKFKLLTVQMKEPHLTLKSVMDEASSSTKNEEVGWSNF
;
A
#
# COMPACT_ATOMS: atom_id res chain seq x y z
N MET A 1 37.95 -59.86 41.44
CA MET A 1 38.20 -59.28 40.10
C MET A 1 37.30 -58.10 39.95
N LYS A 2 37.90 -56.88 40.01
CA LYS A 2 37.15 -55.64 39.77
C LYS A 2 37.33 -55.29 38.28
N GLU A 3 36.21 -55.24 37.55
CA GLU A 3 36.19 -54.72 36.17
C GLU A 3 36.64 -53.27 36.19
N LYS A 4 37.75 -53.01 35.52
CA LYS A 4 38.16 -51.62 35.14
C LYS A 4 37.16 -51.18 34.07
N LYS A 5 36.22 -50.35 34.41
CA LYS A 5 35.39 -49.61 33.48
C LYS A 5 36.31 -48.81 32.56
N ASN A 6 36.09 -48.94 31.28
CA ASN A 6 36.72 -48.14 30.24
C ASN A 6 36.24 -46.68 30.35
N GLU A 7 36.85 -45.91 31.20
CA GLU A 7 36.61 -44.46 31.34
C GLU A 7 37.35 -43.64 30.26
N GLU A 8 38.21 -44.31 29.46
CA GLU A 8 39.14 -43.67 28.55
C GLU A 8 38.51 -43.22 27.20
N TRP A 9 37.28 -43.67 26.89
CA TRP A 9 36.61 -43.33 25.64
C TRP A 9 35.60 -42.20 25.74
N ASP A 10 35.09 -41.91 26.92
CA ASP A 10 34.15 -40.82 27.17
C ASP A 10 34.86 -39.45 27.11
N ASP A 11 36.16 -39.37 27.43
CA ASP A 11 36.97 -38.15 27.38
C ASP A 11 37.31 -37.72 25.98
N ILE A 12 37.35 -38.65 24.96
CA ILE A 12 37.63 -38.32 23.56
C ILE A 12 36.42 -37.64 22.94
N ALA A 13 35.20 -37.98 23.35
CA ALA A 13 33.98 -37.32 22.88
C ALA A 13 33.85 -35.85 23.37
N LEU A 14 34.51 -35.54 24.52
CA LEU A 14 34.60 -34.19 25.06
C LEU A 14 35.59 -33.28 24.38
N LEU A 15 36.41 -33.83 23.48
CA LEU A 15 37.50 -33.13 22.79
C LEU A 15 37.36 -33.16 21.26
N ASP A 16 36.13 -33.09 20.76
CA ASP A 16 35.92 -32.83 19.32
C ASP A 16 35.74 -31.32 19.04
N PRO A 17 36.83 -30.55 18.99
CA PRO A 17 36.79 -29.11 18.77
C PRO A 17 36.27 -28.77 17.38
N TYR A 18 36.26 -29.71 16.46
CA TYR A 18 35.70 -29.55 15.13
C TYR A 18 34.14 -29.56 15.19
N HIS A 19 33.60 -30.53 15.93
CA HIS A 19 32.12 -30.61 16.11
C HIS A 19 31.59 -29.38 16.79
N ASP A 20 32.19 -28.92 17.90
CA ASP A 20 31.81 -27.73 18.63
C ASP A 20 31.93 -26.47 17.77
N SER A 21 32.99 -26.35 16.97
CA SER A 21 33.20 -25.21 16.09
C SER A 21 32.15 -25.17 14.97
N MET A 22 31.78 -26.34 14.43
CA MET A 22 30.74 -26.48 13.42
C MET A 22 29.36 -26.13 13.96
N GLU A 23 29.01 -26.63 15.16
CA GLU A 23 27.73 -26.36 15.83
C GLU A 23 27.61 -24.87 16.18
N ASN A 24 28.66 -24.27 16.73
CA ASN A 24 28.74 -22.85 17.03
C ASN A 24 28.60 -22.00 15.75
N GLY A 25 29.33 -22.35 14.69
CA GLY A 25 29.24 -21.66 13.41
C GLY A 25 27.86 -21.75 12.79
N ARG A 26 27.20 -22.93 12.89
CA ARG A 26 25.82 -23.13 12.43
C ARG A 26 24.84 -22.28 13.24
N SER A 27 24.95 -22.31 14.57
CA SER A 27 24.08 -21.54 15.48
C SER A 27 24.23 -20.04 15.22
N GLU A 28 25.46 -19.54 15.11
CA GLU A 28 25.74 -18.15 14.81
C GLU A 28 25.21 -17.75 13.43
N GLY A 29 25.43 -18.59 12.42
CA GLY A 29 24.93 -18.37 11.07
C GLY A 29 23.40 -18.31 11.00
N MET A 30 22.71 -19.20 11.73
CA MET A 30 21.25 -19.18 11.85
C MET A 30 20.75 -17.91 12.54
N SER A 31 21.38 -17.51 13.66
CA SER A 31 21.02 -16.30 14.38
C SER A 31 21.19 -15.04 13.54
N ARG A 32 22.34 -14.88 12.90
CA ARG A 32 22.64 -13.76 12.00
C ARG A 32 21.71 -13.75 10.78
N GLY A 33 21.44 -14.91 10.21
CA GLY A 33 20.51 -15.05 9.08
C GLY A 33 19.08 -14.68 9.45
N HIS A 34 18.64 -15.09 10.64
CA HIS A 34 17.31 -14.73 11.14
C HIS A 34 17.18 -13.21 11.37
N GLU A 35 18.16 -12.60 12.03
CA GLU A 35 18.17 -11.17 12.29
C GLU A 35 18.20 -10.35 10.99
N ALA A 36 19.08 -10.72 10.05
CA ALA A 36 19.14 -10.06 8.75
C ALA A 36 17.83 -10.20 7.97
N GLY A 37 17.27 -11.42 7.90
CA GLY A 37 16.02 -11.69 7.21
C GLY A 37 14.84 -10.92 7.82
N TYR A 38 14.78 -10.84 9.16
CA TYR A 38 13.75 -10.05 9.84
C TYR A 38 13.88 -8.55 9.51
N ARG A 39 15.07 -7.99 9.61
CA ARG A 39 15.33 -6.57 9.32
C ARG A 39 14.97 -6.21 7.88
N ASP A 40 15.43 -7.01 6.94
CA ASP A 40 15.22 -6.76 5.52
C ASP A 40 13.75 -6.96 5.14
N GLY A 41 13.10 -8.00 5.68
CA GLY A 41 11.68 -8.25 5.50
C GLY A 41 10.81 -7.14 6.09
N PHE A 42 11.16 -6.64 7.28
CA PHE A 42 10.47 -5.51 7.90
C PHE A 42 10.59 -4.22 7.09
N ALA A 43 11.81 -3.92 6.61
CA ALA A 43 12.05 -2.74 5.78
C ALA A 43 11.25 -2.80 4.48
N LEU A 44 11.26 -3.94 3.78
CA LEU A 44 10.49 -4.15 2.56
C LEU A 44 8.98 -4.06 2.80
N GLY A 45 8.49 -4.71 3.87
CA GLY A 45 7.08 -4.68 4.26
C GLY A 45 6.60 -3.27 4.54
N ARG A 46 7.40 -2.48 5.30
CA ARG A 46 7.09 -1.08 5.59
C ARG A 46 7.01 -0.22 4.32
N MET A 47 7.95 -0.39 3.38
CA MET A 47 7.92 0.35 2.12
C MET A 47 6.66 0.02 1.31
N LYS A 48 6.31 -1.26 1.21
CA LYS A 48 5.12 -1.71 0.48
C LYS A 48 3.81 -1.25 1.12
N ALA A 49 3.73 -1.26 2.45
CA ALA A 49 2.57 -0.75 3.17
C ALA A 49 2.40 0.77 2.95
N LEU A 50 3.50 1.53 2.96
CA LEU A 50 3.47 2.97 2.69
C LEU A 50 2.99 3.26 1.25
N GLU A 51 3.52 2.53 0.27
CA GLU A 51 3.11 2.67 -1.15
C GLU A 51 1.60 2.44 -1.32
N ILE A 52 1.07 1.36 -0.74
CA ILE A 52 -0.36 1.04 -0.79
C ILE A 52 -1.17 2.10 -0.04
N GLY A 53 -0.73 2.53 1.14
CA GLY A 53 -1.42 3.54 1.95
C GLY A 53 -1.53 4.89 1.25
N VAL A 54 -0.46 5.36 0.61
CA VAL A 54 -0.47 6.62 -0.16
C VAL A 54 -1.42 6.51 -1.35
N GLU A 55 -1.38 5.40 -2.08
CA GLU A 55 -2.25 5.20 -3.23
C GLU A 55 -3.73 5.12 -2.82
N LEU A 56 -4.03 4.39 -1.75
CA LEU A 56 -5.39 4.27 -1.22
C LEU A 56 -5.93 5.61 -0.74
N GLY A 57 -5.13 6.35 0.05
CA GLY A 57 -5.49 7.69 0.54
C GLY A 57 -5.72 8.70 -0.58
N TYR A 58 -4.92 8.63 -1.65
CA TYR A 58 -5.14 9.45 -2.85
C TYR A 58 -6.51 9.15 -3.50
N MET A 59 -6.79 7.86 -3.76
CA MET A 59 -8.07 7.47 -4.35
C MET A 59 -9.27 7.82 -3.47
N GLU A 60 -9.11 7.72 -2.16
CA GLU A 60 -10.13 8.11 -1.18
C GLU A 60 -10.40 9.62 -1.23
N SER A 61 -9.35 10.44 -1.23
CA SER A 61 -9.48 11.89 -1.28
C SER A 61 -10.19 12.38 -2.54
N ILE A 62 -9.79 11.86 -3.71
CA ILE A 62 -10.43 12.18 -4.99
C ILE A 62 -11.89 11.71 -5.00
N THR A 63 -12.17 10.53 -4.45
CA THR A 63 -13.53 9.99 -4.38
C THR A 63 -14.44 10.88 -3.54
N LYS A 64 -13.97 11.32 -2.38
CA LYS A 64 -14.73 12.24 -1.49
C LYS A 64 -14.98 13.58 -2.17
N GLU A 65 -13.96 14.19 -2.77
CA GLU A 65 -14.06 15.45 -3.48
C GLU A 65 -15.12 15.40 -4.59
N ILE A 66 -15.08 14.34 -5.42
CA ILE A 66 -16.05 14.17 -6.50
C ILE A 66 -17.48 13.98 -5.95
N LEU A 67 -17.65 13.20 -4.88
CA LEU A 67 -18.96 13.02 -4.27
C LEU A 67 -19.50 14.32 -3.68
N GLU A 68 -18.68 15.14 -3.05
CA GLU A 68 -19.06 16.47 -2.55
C GLU A 68 -19.46 17.40 -3.67
N LEU A 69 -18.71 17.45 -4.77
CA LEU A 69 -19.05 18.25 -5.94
C LEU A 69 -20.41 17.85 -6.54
N ILE A 70 -20.66 16.54 -6.65
CA ILE A 70 -21.94 16.03 -7.15
C ILE A 70 -23.10 16.40 -6.19
N CYS A 71 -22.90 16.27 -4.89
CA CYS A 71 -23.90 16.61 -3.88
C CYS A 71 -24.22 18.11 -3.89
N ASN A 72 -23.21 18.97 -4.00
CA ASN A 72 -23.40 20.43 -4.02
C ASN A 72 -24.13 20.87 -5.29
N ASN A 73 -23.79 20.29 -6.45
CA ASN A 73 -24.49 20.58 -7.70
C ASN A 73 -25.97 20.17 -7.68
N ASN A 74 -26.33 19.09 -6.98
CA ASN A 74 -27.73 18.69 -6.83
C ASN A 74 -28.55 19.65 -5.94
N LYS A 75 -27.89 20.46 -5.09
CA LYS A 75 -28.54 21.47 -4.25
C LYS A 75 -28.72 22.82 -4.94
N ILE A 76 -27.91 23.11 -5.97
CA ILE A 76 -27.84 24.43 -6.64
C ILE A 76 -28.75 24.51 -7.88
N SER A 77 -29.49 23.44 -8.21
CA SER A 77 -30.32 23.39 -9.43
C SER A 77 -31.49 24.37 -9.48
N ASP A 78 -31.69 25.21 -8.47
CA ASP A 78 -32.82 26.19 -8.39
C ASP A 78 -32.39 27.66 -8.54
N GLU A 79 -31.08 27.99 -8.62
CA GLU A 79 -30.62 29.35 -8.84
C GLU A 79 -29.61 29.40 -9.98
N GLU A 80 -29.88 30.27 -10.98
CA GLU A 80 -28.98 30.50 -12.13
C GLU A 80 -27.64 31.05 -11.65
N MET A 81 -26.62 30.19 -11.60
CA MET A 81 -25.25 30.58 -11.31
C MET A 81 -24.39 30.39 -12.54
N GLU A 82 -23.74 31.46 -13.01
CA GLU A 82 -22.73 31.43 -14.06
C GLU A 82 -21.58 30.51 -13.64
N ILE A 83 -21.53 29.32 -14.24
CA ILE A 83 -20.49 28.32 -13.97
C ILE A 83 -19.30 28.61 -14.87
N GLU A 84 -18.14 28.87 -14.29
CA GLU A 84 -16.86 28.97 -14.99
C GLU A 84 -16.67 27.82 -15.97
N PRO A 85 -16.15 28.05 -17.20
CA PRO A 85 -15.95 26.99 -18.20
C PRO A 85 -14.78 26.10 -17.82
N GLY A 86 -15.03 25.08 -17.03
CA GLY A 86 -14.08 24.09 -16.59
C GLY A 86 -14.68 22.68 -16.62
N PHE A 87 -13.97 21.74 -16.04
CA PHE A 87 -14.30 20.33 -15.81
C PHE A 87 -15.78 20.02 -15.54
N GLN A 88 -16.52 20.92 -14.91
CA GLN A 88 -17.88 20.70 -14.43
C GLN A 88 -18.96 20.75 -15.53
N SER A 89 -18.78 21.52 -16.60
CA SER A 89 -19.87 21.86 -17.53
C SER A 89 -20.32 20.69 -18.44
N SER A 90 -19.43 19.75 -18.75
CA SER A 90 -19.77 18.62 -19.63
C SER A 90 -20.39 17.43 -18.91
N LEU A 91 -20.08 17.25 -17.61
CA LEU A 91 -20.62 16.20 -16.78
C LEU A 91 -22.04 16.48 -16.28
N LEU A 92 -22.33 17.75 -15.99
CA LEU A 92 -23.60 18.20 -15.39
C LEU A 92 -24.77 18.18 -16.36
N LYS A 93 -24.54 18.19 -17.67
CA LYS A 93 -25.61 18.25 -18.70
C LYS A 93 -26.46 16.99 -18.81
N ASN A 94 -26.04 15.86 -18.21
CA ASN A 94 -26.78 14.59 -18.33
C ASN A 94 -27.00 13.96 -16.95
N LYS A 95 -28.16 14.25 -16.35
CA LYS A 95 -28.55 13.78 -15.01
C LYS A 95 -28.44 12.27 -14.85
N SER A 96 -28.86 11.49 -15.85
CA SER A 96 -28.78 10.03 -15.80
C SER A 96 -27.34 9.50 -15.78
N ARG A 97 -26.42 10.20 -16.46
CA ARG A 97 -25.00 9.88 -16.44
C ARG A 97 -24.37 10.22 -15.08
N LEU A 98 -24.72 11.37 -14.52
CA LEU A 98 -24.26 11.83 -13.21
C LEU A 98 -24.67 10.84 -12.11
N GLU A 99 -25.91 10.37 -12.11
CA GLU A 99 -26.39 9.38 -11.13
C GLU A 99 -25.61 8.05 -11.23
N LYS A 100 -25.25 7.62 -12.44
CA LYS A 100 -24.44 6.39 -12.62
C LYS A 100 -23.02 6.56 -12.09
N ILE A 101 -22.40 7.71 -12.35
CA ILE A 101 -21.07 8.05 -11.85
C ILE A 101 -21.11 8.14 -10.33
N GLN A 102 -22.09 8.82 -9.76
CA GLN A 102 -22.28 8.93 -8.31
C GLN A 102 -22.39 7.55 -7.63
N LYS A 103 -23.25 6.66 -8.15
CA LYS A 103 -23.36 5.28 -7.65
C LYS A 103 -22.03 4.52 -7.77
N GLY A 104 -21.29 4.76 -8.85
CA GLY A 104 -19.95 4.18 -9.04
C GLY A 104 -18.96 4.59 -7.95
N PHE A 105 -18.91 5.90 -7.65
CA PHE A 105 -18.02 6.44 -6.60
C PHE A 105 -18.45 6.05 -5.19
N ILE A 106 -19.75 6.00 -4.89
CA ILE A 106 -20.26 5.47 -3.61
C ILE A 106 -19.79 4.02 -3.43
N GLY A 107 -19.94 3.18 -4.46
CA GLY A 107 -19.48 1.80 -4.37
C GLY A 107 -17.94 1.66 -4.38
N LEU A 108 -17.18 2.67 -4.84
CA LEU A 108 -15.74 2.71 -4.68
C LEU A 108 -15.37 3.09 -3.24
N GLN A 109 -16.04 4.09 -2.67
CA GLN A 109 -15.86 4.50 -1.28
C GLN A 109 -16.08 3.30 -0.33
N THR A 110 -17.18 2.56 -0.53
CA THR A 110 -17.44 1.34 0.27
C THR A 110 -16.29 0.33 0.17
N MET A 111 -15.71 0.13 -1.03
CA MET A 111 -14.57 -0.79 -1.20
C MET A 111 -13.30 -0.29 -0.51
N ILE A 112 -13.12 1.02 -0.41
CA ILE A 112 -12.00 1.65 0.30
C ILE A 112 -12.22 1.52 1.81
N ASP A 113 -13.42 1.79 2.29
CA ASP A 113 -13.80 1.70 3.71
C ASP A 113 -13.71 0.25 4.23
N ASP A 114 -14.02 -0.73 3.38
CA ASP A 114 -13.88 -2.18 3.65
C ASP A 114 -12.42 -2.68 3.53
N PHE A 115 -11.47 -1.79 3.26
CA PHE A 115 -10.07 -2.21 3.17
C PHE A 115 -9.55 -2.58 4.56
N PRO A 116 -8.88 -3.76 4.71
CA PRO A 116 -8.50 -4.25 6.03
C PRO A 116 -7.53 -3.30 6.73
N SER A 117 -7.82 -3.01 7.98
CA SER A 117 -6.92 -2.27 8.85
C SER A 117 -5.69 -3.12 9.24
N PRO A 118 -4.60 -2.53 9.70
CA PRO A 118 -3.47 -3.29 10.22
C PRO A 118 -3.87 -4.26 11.34
N ASP A 119 -4.81 -3.88 12.19
CA ASP A 119 -5.29 -4.70 13.31
C ASP A 119 -6.06 -5.93 12.81
N ASP A 120 -6.88 -5.78 11.76
CA ASP A 120 -7.59 -6.89 11.13
C ASP A 120 -6.63 -7.91 10.54
N ILE A 121 -5.56 -7.44 9.89
CA ILE A 121 -4.52 -8.30 9.31
C ILE A 121 -3.82 -9.13 10.39
N PHE A 122 -3.55 -8.55 11.55
CA PHE A 122 -2.91 -9.28 12.66
C PHE A 122 -3.83 -10.32 13.31
N GLN A 123 -5.13 -10.05 13.40
CA GLN A 123 -6.10 -10.97 14.00
C GLN A 123 -6.48 -12.12 13.06
N GLU A 124 -6.61 -11.86 11.77
CA GLU A 124 -7.00 -12.88 10.76
C GLU A 124 -5.82 -13.72 10.24
N SER A 125 -4.58 -13.33 10.50
CA SER A 125 -3.39 -14.04 9.96
C SER A 125 -3.31 -15.53 10.34
N GLN A 126 -4.16 -16.00 11.27
CA GLN A 126 -4.22 -17.40 11.66
C GLN A 126 -5.28 -18.23 10.89
N THR A 127 -6.25 -17.61 10.22
CA THR A 127 -7.39 -18.36 9.64
C THR A 127 -7.68 -18.07 8.17
N THR A 128 -7.40 -16.87 7.68
CA THR A 128 -7.73 -16.51 6.28
C THR A 128 -6.60 -15.66 5.67
N LYS A 129 -6.08 -16.09 4.53
CA LYS A 129 -5.15 -15.26 3.76
C LYS A 129 -5.94 -14.10 3.15
N ILE A 130 -5.85 -12.92 3.76
CA ILE A 130 -6.38 -11.70 3.14
C ILE A 130 -5.50 -11.39 1.94
N ASP A 131 -6.06 -11.47 0.75
CA ASP A 131 -5.36 -11.03 -0.46
C ASP A 131 -5.49 -9.52 -0.64
N ILE A 132 -4.60 -8.79 0.04
CA ILE A 132 -4.48 -7.33 -0.05
C ILE A 132 -4.22 -6.90 -1.50
N SER A 133 -3.44 -7.70 -2.24
CA SER A 133 -3.08 -7.41 -3.63
C SER A 133 -4.32 -7.46 -4.54
N GLU A 134 -5.16 -8.48 -4.38
CA GLU A 134 -6.39 -8.61 -5.14
C GLU A 134 -7.38 -7.49 -4.81
N ARG A 135 -7.56 -7.16 -3.54
CA ARG A 135 -8.43 -6.05 -3.11
C ARG A 135 -7.96 -4.73 -3.70
N MET A 136 -6.67 -4.44 -3.60
CA MET A 136 -6.08 -3.23 -4.17
C MET A 136 -6.26 -3.16 -5.69
N GLN A 137 -6.07 -4.28 -6.38
CA GLN A 137 -6.27 -4.35 -7.83
C GLN A 137 -7.72 -4.07 -8.23
N ARG A 138 -8.69 -4.54 -7.47
CA ARG A 138 -10.11 -4.26 -7.69
C ARG A 138 -10.42 -2.77 -7.53
N ILE A 139 -9.89 -2.12 -6.48
CA ILE A 139 -10.04 -0.69 -6.23
C ILE A 139 -9.42 0.12 -7.38
N ARG A 140 -8.18 -0.17 -7.78
CA ARG A 140 -7.49 0.46 -8.91
C ARG A 140 -8.29 0.37 -10.20
N THR A 141 -8.80 -0.81 -10.51
CA THR A 141 -9.58 -1.05 -11.73
C THR A 141 -10.86 -0.22 -11.73
N LYS A 142 -11.57 -0.20 -10.61
CA LYS A 142 -12.81 0.58 -10.47
C LYS A 142 -12.56 2.08 -10.53
N PHE A 143 -11.54 2.57 -9.85
CA PHE A 143 -11.13 3.96 -9.89
C PHE A 143 -10.79 4.40 -11.32
N LYS A 144 -9.95 3.63 -12.02
CA LYS A 144 -9.60 3.91 -13.42
C LYS A 144 -10.81 3.92 -14.35
N LEU A 145 -11.75 2.99 -14.18
CA LEU A 145 -12.98 2.95 -14.96
C LEU A 145 -13.80 4.23 -14.76
N LEU A 146 -13.93 4.71 -13.52
CA LEU A 146 -14.71 5.90 -13.17
C LEU A 146 -14.05 7.18 -13.69
N THR A 147 -12.72 7.32 -13.60
CA THR A 147 -11.99 8.48 -14.14
C THR A 147 -12.10 8.55 -15.66
N VAL A 148 -12.05 7.42 -16.37
CA VAL A 148 -12.30 7.37 -17.82
C VAL A 148 -13.75 7.74 -18.15
N GLN A 149 -14.73 7.29 -17.37
CA GLN A 149 -16.15 7.67 -17.56
C GLN A 149 -16.37 9.16 -17.35
N MET A 150 -15.60 9.80 -16.46
CA MET A 150 -15.60 11.25 -16.26
C MET A 150 -14.89 12.02 -17.37
N LYS A 151 -14.16 11.35 -18.25
CA LYS A 151 -13.24 11.91 -19.27
C LYS A 151 -12.00 12.60 -18.68
N GLU A 152 -11.60 12.19 -17.48
CA GLU A 152 -10.45 12.69 -16.74
C GLU A 152 -9.43 11.56 -16.47
N PRO A 153 -8.86 10.96 -17.51
CA PRO A 153 -7.94 9.83 -17.36
C PRO A 153 -6.60 10.20 -16.69
N HIS A 154 -6.30 11.49 -16.59
CA HIS A 154 -5.08 11.99 -15.94
C HIS A 154 -5.18 12.03 -14.41
N LEU A 155 -6.36 11.85 -13.83
CA LEU A 155 -6.55 11.69 -12.39
C LEU A 155 -6.04 10.32 -11.92
N THR A 156 -4.80 9.99 -12.25
CA THR A 156 -4.12 8.79 -11.74
C THR A 156 -2.98 9.22 -10.83
N LEU A 157 -2.75 8.48 -9.75
CA LEU A 157 -1.65 8.78 -8.82
C LEU A 157 -0.31 8.90 -9.56
N LYS A 158 -0.10 8.08 -10.61
CA LYS A 158 1.12 8.12 -11.40
C LYS A 158 1.33 9.48 -12.09
N SER A 159 0.31 10.05 -12.74
CA SER A 159 0.45 11.35 -13.38
C SER A 159 0.69 12.46 -12.36
N VAL A 160 0.04 12.40 -11.20
CA VAL A 160 0.26 13.38 -10.13
C VAL A 160 1.68 13.28 -9.56
N MET A 161 2.19 12.06 -9.35
CA MET A 161 3.56 11.86 -8.89
C MET A 161 4.61 12.27 -9.93
N ASP A 162 4.34 12.03 -11.22
CA ASP A 162 5.22 12.46 -12.31
C ASP A 162 5.26 13.99 -12.41
N GLU A 163 4.13 14.68 -12.22
CA GLU A 163 4.07 16.15 -12.16
C GLU A 163 4.81 16.69 -10.92
N ALA A 164 4.60 16.12 -9.74
CA ALA A 164 5.32 16.50 -8.53
C ALA A 164 6.83 16.31 -8.67
N SER A 165 7.26 15.19 -9.29
CA SER A 165 8.68 14.90 -9.53
C SER A 165 9.32 15.83 -10.55
N SER A 166 8.56 16.37 -11.49
CA SER A 166 9.06 17.36 -12.46
C SER A 166 9.19 18.75 -11.85
N SER A 167 8.33 19.10 -10.89
CA SER A 167 8.37 20.40 -10.19
C SER A 167 9.58 20.49 -9.25
N THR A 168 9.92 19.42 -8.52
CA THR A 168 11.07 19.41 -7.59
C THR A 168 12.42 19.51 -8.30
N LYS A 169 12.55 19.03 -9.55
CA LYS A 169 13.78 19.17 -10.33
C LYS A 169 14.10 20.61 -10.72
N ASN A 170 13.10 21.48 -10.74
CA ASN A 170 13.29 22.90 -11.06
C ASN A 170 13.73 23.74 -9.85
N GLU A 171 13.53 23.25 -8.62
CA GLU A 171 13.93 23.96 -7.40
C GLU A 171 15.38 23.66 -6.95
N GLU A 172 15.94 22.49 -7.30
CA GLU A 172 17.32 22.12 -6.93
C GLU A 172 18.42 22.95 -7.67
N VAL A 173 18.07 23.65 -8.74
CA VAL A 173 19.05 24.48 -9.49
C VAL A 173 19.35 25.82 -8.77
N GLY A 174 18.59 26.17 -7.73
CA GLY A 174 18.72 27.46 -7.02
C GLY A 174 19.72 27.50 -5.85
N TRP A 175 20.22 26.35 -5.34
CA TRP A 175 21.00 26.33 -4.09
C TRP A 175 22.51 26.10 -4.26
N SER A 176 23.04 26.10 -5.48
CA SER A 176 24.46 25.86 -5.75
C SER A 176 25.33 27.12 -5.89
N ASN A 177 24.84 28.28 -5.46
CA ASN A 177 25.60 29.54 -5.49
C ASN A 177 25.53 30.29 -4.14
N PHE A 178 26.02 29.65 -3.07
CA PHE A 178 26.48 30.37 -1.87
C PHE A 178 27.65 29.62 -1.24
#